data_346eec2e2303a13b78c31a0b23db34ad
#
_entry.id   346eec2e2303a13b78c31a0b23db34ad
#
_cell.length_a   1.000
_cell.length_b   1.000
_cell.length_c   1.000
_cell.angle_alpha   90.00
_cell.angle_beta   90.00
_cell.angle_gamma   90.00
#
_symmetry.space_group_name_H-M   'P 1'
#
loop_
_entity.id
_entity.type
_entity.pdbx_description
1 polymer ?
#
loop_
_entity_poly.entity_id
_entity_poly.type
_entity_poly.pdbx_seq_one_letter_code
_entity_poly.pdbx_strand_id
1 'polypeptide(L)'
;MVRILALITLGLCLPETMYGQQCTNGFEVDRVSGECLDIDECRTIPDACRGDMVCVNQNGGYLCIPRTNTLYRSPFRNPYLPAAASPLAPPLTAPNFPSPLRPIICRFGYQMDENSQCVDIDECVSDSHHCNPTQVCINTEGGYTCSCTEGYWLLEGQCLDIDECRYGYCQQLCANVPGSYSCTCNPGFVLNSDSRSCQDVDECTTENPCVQSCVNTYGSYLCRCEPGYELEDDGVNCSDMDECSVSEFLCQHECVNQPGSYYCSCPSGYTLLDDSRTCQDIDECDTRNNSCTAQQTCFNIPGSVQCLDPVRCDEPYIQLNDNRCMCPVENPTCRDQPFTIVHRHMDIVSNSRVPADIFQMQATSRYPGVYYIFQIKSGNEGREFYMRQTGPISATLVMTRPIKGPRDLTLDLEMVSVNTVVNFRGSSIIRLRIFVSPHSF
;
A
#
# COMPACT_ATOMS: atom_id res chain seq x y z
N MET A 1 54.91 -12.30 -19.74
CA MET A 1 54.99 -11.18 -18.78
C MET A 1 53.98 -10.16 -19.22
N VAL A 2 52.78 -10.18 -18.72
CA VAL A 2 51.82 -9.09 -18.87
C VAL A 2 51.18 -8.87 -17.46
N ARG A 3 51.39 -7.68 -16.93
CA ARG A 3 50.90 -7.24 -15.64
C ARG A 3 49.39 -6.99 -15.71
N ILE A 4 48.67 -7.65 -14.82
CA ILE A 4 47.26 -7.38 -14.53
C ILE A 4 47.25 -6.21 -13.53
N LEU A 5 46.76 -5.06 -13.94
CA LEU A 5 46.39 -3.97 -13.03
C LEU A 5 45.02 -4.26 -12.44
N ALA A 6 45.00 -4.57 -11.17
CA ALA A 6 43.75 -4.60 -10.39
C ALA A 6 43.36 -3.16 -10.03
N LEU A 7 42.29 -2.68 -10.62
CA LEU A 7 41.60 -1.46 -10.21
C LEU A 7 40.75 -1.79 -8.97
N ILE A 8 41.23 -1.33 -7.81
CA ILE A 8 40.46 -1.28 -6.57
C ILE A 8 39.49 -0.11 -6.70
N THR A 9 38.22 -0.40 -6.99
CA THR A 9 37.14 0.57 -6.81
C THR A 9 36.79 0.63 -5.32
N LEU A 10 37.19 1.70 -4.67
CA LEU A 10 36.68 2.11 -3.37
C LEU A 10 35.17 2.36 -3.51
N GLY A 11 34.38 1.45 -3.04
CA GLY A 11 32.96 1.66 -2.78
C GLY A 11 32.79 2.68 -1.65
N LEU A 12 32.45 3.90 -2.01
CA LEU A 12 31.89 4.87 -1.08
C LEU A 12 30.51 4.34 -0.68
N CYS A 13 30.42 3.74 0.51
CA CYS A 13 29.17 3.61 1.23
C CYS A 13 28.64 5.01 1.51
N LEU A 14 27.65 5.43 0.75
CA LEU A 14 26.78 6.53 1.14
C LEU A 14 25.98 6.04 2.36
N PRO A 15 25.89 6.81 3.46
CA PRO A 15 25.04 6.41 4.57
C PRO A 15 23.60 6.38 4.07
N GLU A 16 22.94 5.25 4.29
CA GLU A 16 21.49 5.16 4.21
C GLU A 16 20.89 6.33 4.97
N THR A 17 20.13 7.15 4.28
CA THR A 17 19.32 8.20 4.89
C THR A 17 18.32 7.48 5.81
N MET A 18 18.64 7.50 7.10
CA MET A 18 17.68 7.20 8.15
C MET A 18 16.44 8.05 7.88
N TYR A 19 15.33 7.43 7.56
CA TYR A 19 14.02 8.07 7.64
C TYR A 19 13.85 8.52 9.09
N GLY A 20 14.07 9.80 9.34
CA GLY A 20 13.82 10.40 10.64
C GLY A 20 12.34 10.21 10.95
N GLN A 21 12.04 9.51 12.02
CA GLN A 21 10.71 9.39 12.57
C GLN A 21 10.20 10.81 12.83
N GLN A 22 9.21 11.29 12.06
CA GLN A 22 8.60 12.59 12.26
C GLN A 22 7.54 12.44 13.36
N CYS A 23 7.74 13.12 14.48
CA CYS A 23 6.72 13.21 15.52
C CYS A 23 5.55 14.11 15.06
N THR A 24 4.38 13.87 15.62
CA THR A 24 3.20 14.73 15.43
C THR A 24 3.44 16.12 16.02
N ASN A 25 2.65 17.12 15.60
CA ASN A 25 2.72 18.48 16.16
C ASN A 25 2.60 18.45 17.69
N GLY A 26 3.46 19.18 18.37
CA GLY A 26 3.52 19.23 19.85
C GLY A 26 4.50 18.22 20.46
N PHE A 27 5.19 17.39 19.64
CA PHE A 27 6.19 16.43 20.12
C PHE A 27 7.51 16.56 19.38
N GLU A 28 8.63 16.31 20.05
CA GLU A 28 9.99 16.25 19.47
C GLU A 28 10.62 14.87 19.67
N VAL A 29 11.49 14.49 18.74
CA VAL A 29 12.22 13.21 18.85
C VAL A 29 13.35 13.33 19.86
N ASP A 30 13.31 12.53 20.91
CA ASP A 30 14.45 12.40 21.83
C ASP A 30 15.64 11.74 21.10
N ARG A 31 16.75 12.42 21.10
CA ARG A 31 17.98 12.00 20.40
C ARG A 31 18.64 10.74 21.01
N VAL A 32 18.25 10.36 22.22
CA VAL A 32 18.84 9.22 22.95
C VAL A 32 17.98 7.99 22.83
N SER A 33 16.65 8.12 23.04
CA SER A 33 15.71 7.00 22.98
C SER A 33 15.06 6.81 21.61
N GLY A 34 15.02 7.87 20.76
CA GLY A 34 14.30 7.88 19.49
C GLY A 34 12.78 7.98 19.64
N GLU A 35 12.26 8.14 20.84
CA GLU A 35 10.84 8.29 21.12
C GLU A 35 10.38 9.74 20.98
N CYS A 36 9.10 9.92 20.67
CA CYS A 36 8.49 11.26 20.63
C CYS A 36 8.13 11.72 22.04
N LEU A 37 8.78 12.79 22.51
CA LEU A 37 8.49 13.43 23.78
C LEU A 37 7.68 14.70 23.59
N ASP A 38 6.79 14.97 24.54
CA ASP A 38 6.00 16.18 24.59
C ASP A 38 6.87 17.43 24.71
N ILE A 39 6.58 18.44 23.90
CA ILE A 39 7.26 19.73 23.95
C ILE A 39 6.62 20.58 25.05
N ASP A 40 7.39 21.00 26.04
CA ASP A 40 6.90 21.98 27.02
C ASP A 40 6.91 23.39 26.40
N GLU A 41 5.80 23.75 25.75
CA GLU A 41 5.68 25.04 25.07
C GLU A 41 5.74 26.20 26.06
N CYS A 42 5.36 26.00 27.30
CA CYS A 42 5.45 27.01 28.31
C CYS A 42 6.89 27.42 28.65
N ARG A 43 7.87 26.52 28.34
CA ARG A 43 9.30 26.79 28.49
C ARG A 43 9.98 27.19 27.19
N THR A 44 9.51 26.62 26.08
CA THR A 44 10.17 26.75 24.79
C THR A 44 9.70 27.97 23.99
N ILE A 45 8.45 28.40 24.19
CA ILE A 45 7.87 29.53 23.47
C ILE A 45 7.83 30.76 24.40
N PRO A 46 8.65 31.79 24.16
CA PRO A 46 8.56 33.05 24.88
C PRO A 46 7.16 33.67 24.69
N ASP A 47 6.50 34.04 25.78
CA ASP A 47 5.14 34.62 25.75
C ASP A 47 4.08 33.71 25.08
N ALA A 48 4.13 32.40 25.35
CA ALA A 48 3.14 31.42 24.86
C ALA A 48 1.70 31.87 25.18
N CYS A 49 1.48 32.55 26.31
CA CYS A 49 0.20 33.12 26.67
C CYS A 49 0.29 34.66 26.72
N ARG A 50 -0.65 35.36 26.09
CA ARG A 50 -0.73 36.82 26.06
C ARG A 50 -1.55 37.34 27.21
N GLY A 51 -1.14 38.52 27.75
CA GLY A 51 -1.86 39.20 28.84
C GLY A 51 -1.63 38.54 30.20
N ASP A 52 -2.62 38.63 31.08
CA ASP A 52 -2.54 38.18 32.47
C ASP A 52 -2.90 36.70 32.66
N MET A 53 -2.35 35.85 31.74
CA MET A 53 -2.61 34.42 31.72
C MET A 53 -1.40 33.61 32.19
N VAL A 54 -1.64 32.45 32.78
CA VAL A 54 -0.63 31.46 33.16
C VAL A 54 -0.64 30.33 32.11
N CYS A 55 0.52 30.00 31.60
CA CYS A 55 0.69 28.88 30.69
C CYS A 55 0.74 27.59 31.51
N VAL A 56 0.00 26.58 31.08
CA VAL A 56 0.00 25.22 31.63
C VAL A 56 0.25 24.25 30.49
N ASN A 57 1.39 23.54 30.52
CA ASN A 57 1.74 22.53 29.56
C ASN A 57 0.80 21.32 29.64
N GLN A 58 0.40 20.78 28.50
CA GLN A 58 -0.39 19.56 28.36
C GLN A 58 0.24 18.65 27.27
N ASN A 59 -0.11 17.40 27.28
CA ASN A 59 0.42 16.43 26.33
C ASN A 59 -0.02 16.79 24.89
N GLY A 60 0.94 17.21 24.05
CA GLY A 60 0.74 17.64 22.67
C GLY A 60 0.36 19.12 22.50
N GLY A 61 0.51 19.97 23.54
CA GLY A 61 0.23 21.41 23.47
C GLY A 61 0.14 22.10 24.81
N TYR A 62 -0.42 23.32 24.87
CA TYR A 62 -0.53 24.09 26.10
C TYR A 62 -1.87 24.84 26.23
N LEU A 63 -2.23 25.20 27.45
CA LEU A 63 -3.41 26.01 27.78
C LEU A 63 -3.02 27.31 28.46
N CYS A 64 -3.69 28.40 28.10
CA CYS A 64 -3.58 29.68 28.77
C CYS A 64 -4.74 29.87 29.74
N ILE A 65 -4.45 29.90 31.05
CA ILE A 65 -5.43 30.08 32.14
C ILE A 65 -5.33 31.49 32.66
N PRO A 66 -6.46 32.25 32.85
CA PRO A 66 -6.44 33.58 33.45
C PRO A 66 -5.84 33.54 34.84
N ARG A 67 -4.94 34.47 35.15
CA ARG A 67 -4.39 34.67 36.47
C ARG A 67 -5.45 35.34 37.34
N THR A 68 -6.46 34.58 37.80
CA THR A 68 -7.42 35.10 38.78
C THR A 68 -6.76 35.14 40.15
N ASN A 69 -6.42 36.35 40.60
CA ASN A 69 -6.05 36.63 41.99
C ASN A 69 -7.29 36.64 42.87
N THR A 70 -8.12 35.63 42.76
CA THR A 70 -9.19 35.36 43.74
C THR A 70 -8.95 33.96 44.26
N LEU A 71 -8.23 33.91 45.39
CA LEU A 71 -8.38 32.84 46.32
C LEU A 71 -9.88 32.55 46.49
N TYR A 72 -10.36 31.47 45.89
CA TYR A 72 -11.63 30.87 46.30
C TYR A 72 -11.44 30.38 47.73
N ARG A 73 -11.63 31.30 48.69
CA ARG A 73 -11.98 30.94 50.05
C ARG A 73 -13.34 30.29 49.97
N SER A 74 -13.39 29.03 50.24
CA SER A 74 -14.59 28.28 50.53
C SER A 74 -15.51 29.12 51.42
N PRO A 75 -16.79 29.29 51.07
CA PRO A 75 -17.74 30.12 51.87
C PRO A 75 -18.35 29.33 53.04
N PHE A 76 -17.60 28.47 53.71
CA PHE A 76 -18.00 27.86 54.98
C PHE A 76 -17.05 28.25 56.05
N ARG A 77 -17.19 29.53 56.54
CA ARG A 77 -16.86 29.97 57.89
C ARG A 77 -18.10 30.57 58.50
N ASN A 78 -18.67 29.74 59.35
CA ASN A 78 -19.70 30.15 60.34
C ASN A 78 -19.22 31.33 61.13
N PRO A 79 -19.93 32.50 61.16
CA PRO A 79 -19.50 33.71 61.92
C PRO A 79 -20.18 33.82 63.27
N TYR A 80 -20.31 32.73 63.99
CA TYR A 80 -20.82 32.85 65.39
C TYR A 80 -19.94 32.03 66.32
N LEU A 81 -18.92 32.76 66.86
CA LEU A 81 -18.35 32.50 68.16
C LEU A 81 -18.22 33.87 68.86
N PRO A 82 -18.96 34.11 69.93
CA PRO A 82 -18.81 35.34 70.71
C PRO A 82 -17.60 35.31 71.63
N ALA A 83 -16.88 36.42 71.61
CA ALA A 83 -15.77 36.66 72.53
C ALA A 83 -16.21 36.67 73.95
N ALA A 84 -15.44 36.03 74.79
CA ALA A 84 -15.57 36.07 76.25
C ALA A 84 -15.38 37.47 76.79
N ALA A 85 -16.23 37.88 77.68
CA ALA A 85 -15.97 38.97 78.63
C ALA A 85 -16.36 38.52 80.00
N SER A 86 -15.44 38.67 80.91
CA SER A 86 -15.46 38.33 82.35
C SER A 86 -16.29 39.28 83.21
N PRO A 87 -16.44 38.99 84.47
CA PRO A 87 -17.62 39.22 85.29
C PRO A 87 -17.51 40.44 86.16
N LEU A 88 -18.60 41.02 86.60
CA LEU A 88 -18.69 41.83 87.85
C LEU A 88 -20.01 41.61 88.52
N ALA A 89 -19.89 41.49 89.77
CA ALA A 89 -20.79 41.05 90.86
C ALA A 89 -22.00 41.95 91.18
N PRO A 90 -22.87 41.46 92.07
CA PRO A 90 -24.26 41.91 92.24
C PRO A 90 -24.46 43.05 93.21
N PRO A 91 -25.57 43.68 93.28
CA PRO A 91 -26.34 43.58 94.50
C PRO A 91 -27.87 43.71 94.45
N LEU A 92 -28.47 43.09 95.44
CA LEU A 92 -29.55 43.49 96.34
C LEU A 92 -31.00 43.36 95.85
N THR A 93 -31.62 42.53 96.58
CA THR A 93 -33.01 42.27 96.95
C THR A 93 -33.92 43.48 97.09
N ALA A 94 -35.14 43.35 96.62
CA ALA A 94 -36.38 43.88 97.19
C ALA A 94 -37.65 43.31 96.53
N PRO A 95 -38.82 43.40 97.12
CA PRO A 95 -39.67 42.29 97.49
C PRO A 95 -40.86 42.04 96.54
N ASN A 96 -41.45 40.87 96.73
CA ASN A 96 -42.66 40.34 96.06
C ASN A 96 -43.85 41.27 96.04
N PHE A 97 -44.41 41.49 94.87
CA PHE A 97 -45.84 41.70 94.62
C PHE A 97 -46.29 40.76 93.50
N PRO A 98 -47.41 40.06 93.54
CA PRO A 98 -47.94 39.26 92.53
C PRO A 98 -48.51 40.12 91.37
N SER A 99 -47.86 40.17 90.30
CA SER A 99 -48.38 40.81 89.08
C SER A 99 -49.29 39.81 88.30
N PRO A 100 -50.35 40.32 87.66
CA PRO A 100 -51.29 39.49 86.91
C PRO A 100 -50.61 38.77 85.76
N LEU A 101 -51.03 37.56 85.57
CA LEU A 101 -50.60 36.69 84.42
C LEU A 101 -50.78 37.49 83.14
N ARG A 102 -49.68 37.92 82.54
CA ARG A 102 -49.70 38.41 81.15
C ARG A 102 -49.92 37.19 80.23
N PRO A 103 -50.83 37.31 79.29
CA PRO A 103 -50.96 36.24 78.31
C PRO A 103 -49.62 36.03 77.63
N ILE A 104 -49.16 34.77 77.57
CA ILE A 104 -47.97 34.39 76.87
C ILE A 104 -48.33 34.58 75.38
N ILE A 105 -47.78 35.61 74.79
CA ILE A 105 -47.87 35.83 73.31
C ILE A 105 -46.58 35.26 72.70
N CYS A 106 -46.72 34.23 71.92
CA CYS A 106 -45.57 33.66 71.18
C CYS A 106 -45.02 34.73 70.23
N ARG A 107 -43.71 34.67 69.99
CA ARG A 107 -43.05 35.48 68.97
C ARG A 107 -43.56 35.11 67.56
N PHE A 108 -43.41 36.02 66.66
CA PHE A 108 -43.72 35.78 65.26
C PHE A 108 -42.97 34.50 64.76
N GLY A 109 -43.66 33.64 64.06
CA GLY A 109 -43.15 32.31 63.59
C GLY A 109 -43.35 31.20 64.62
N TYR A 110 -43.95 31.44 65.82
CA TYR A 110 -44.24 30.42 66.83
C TYR A 110 -45.73 30.43 67.19
N GLN A 111 -46.27 29.24 67.42
CA GLN A 111 -47.63 29.05 67.89
C GLN A 111 -47.63 28.36 69.26
N MET A 112 -48.71 28.60 70.04
CA MET A 112 -48.87 28.01 71.36
C MET A 112 -49.38 26.57 71.21
N ASP A 113 -48.67 25.64 71.83
CA ASP A 113 -49.09 24.23 71.85
C ASP A 113 -50.12 23.99 72.98
N GLU A 114 -50.63 22.76 73.09
CA GLU A 114 -51.57 22.33 74.13
C GLU A 114 -51.00 22.47 75.55
N ASN A 115 -49.70 22.53 75.70
CA ASN A 115 -48.97 22.67 76.96
C ASN A 115 -48.60 24.12 77.28
N SER A 116 -49.16 25.11 76.60
CA SER A 116 -48.85 26.52 76.69
C SER A 116 -47.37 26.90 76.45
N GLN A 117 -46.67 26.10 75.61
CA GLN A 117 -45.32 26.40 75.13
C GLN A 117 -45.39 26.95 73.74
N CYS A 118 -44.50 27.90 73.42
CA CYS A 118 -44.34 28.35 72.04
C CYS A 118 -43.49 27.39 71.30
N VAL A 119 -44.06 26.73 70.24
CA VAL A 119 -43.43 25.82 69.29
C VAL A 119 -43.33 26.52 67.94
N ASP A 120 -42.30 26.19 67.22
CA ASP A 120 -42.10 26.72 65.89
C ASP A 120 -43.27 26.30 64.98
N ILE A 121 -43.68 27.22 64.08
CA ILE A 121 -44.67 26.94 63.07
C ILE A 121 -43.91 26.36 61.85
N ASP A 122 -44.22 25.16 61.54
CA ASP A 122 -43.71 24.61 60.29
C ASP A 122 -44.55 25.12 59.09
N GLU A 123 -44.06 26.23 58.51
CA GLU A 123 -44.75 26.87 57.38
C GLU A 123 -44.76 26.00 56.14
N CYS A 124 -43.82 25.09 56.03
CA CYS A 124 -43.74 24.17 54.86
C CYS A 124 -44.83 23.08 54.95
N VAL A 125 -45.13 22.57 56.16
CA VAL A 125 -46.17 21.58 56.36
C VAL A 125 -47.57 22.24 56.38
N SER A 126 -47.68 23.46 56.93
CA SER A 126 -48.94 24.20 57.02
C SER A 126 -49.32 24.92 55.72
N ASP A 127 -48.52 24.86 54.71
CA ASP A 127 -48.68 25.51 53.37
C ASP A 127 -48.86 27.03 53.51
N SER A 128 -48.25 27.60 54.57
CA SER A 128 -48.31 29.05 54.89
C SER A 128 -47.09 29.82 54.35
N HIS A 129 -46.26 29.19 53.60
CA HIS A 129 -45.09 29.76 52.94
C HIS A 129 -45.43 30.50 51.63
N HIS A 130 -44.51 31.35 51.15
CA HIS A 130 -44.64 32.11 49.92
C HIS A 130 -43.54 31.73 48.94
N CYS A 131 -43.05 30.47 48.97
CA CYS A 131 -42.07 29.96 47.96
C CYS A 131 -42.74 29.82 46.58
N ASN A 132 -41.98 30.16 45.52
CA ASN A 132 -42.41 29.95 44.13
C ASN A 132 -42.58 28.45 43.84
N PRO A 133 -43.38 28.06 42.86
CA PRO A 133 -43.59 26.65 42.49
C PRO A 133 -42.31 25.89 42.12
N THR A 134 -41.25 26.61 41.75
CA THR A 134 -39.91 26.08 41.42
C THR A 134 -38.95 26.01 42.58
N GLN A 135 -39.43 26.39 43.81
CA GLN A 135 -38.66 26.40 45.04
C GLN A 135 -39.16 25.34 45.99
N VAL A 136 -38.27 24.85 46.82
CA VAL A 136 -38.56 23.95 47.94
C VAL A 136 -38.55 24.79 49.24
N CYS A 137 -39.59 24.62 49.99
CA CYS A 137 -39.69 25.22 51.30
C CYS A 137 -38.84 24.41 52.30
N ILE A 138 -38.02 25.10 53.10
CA ILE A 138 -37.23 24.49 54.17
C ILE A 138 -37.59 25.22 55.44
N ASN A 139 -38.23 24.51 56.41
CA ASN A 139 -38.57 25.08 57.73
C ASN A 139 -37.31 25.37 58.52
N THR A 140 -37.35 26.50 59.23
CA THR A 140 -36.27 26.96 60.15
C THR A 140 -36.89 27.48 61.46
N GLU A 141 -36.11 27.54 62.55
CA GLU A 141 -36.64 28.06 63.81
C GLU A 141 -37.11 29.55 63.70
N GLY A 142 -38.43 29.73 63.76
CA GLY A 142 -39.08 31.04 63.69
C GLY A 142 -39.36 31.54 62.27
N GLY A 143 -39.39 30.63 61.28
CA GLY A 143 -39.71 30.95 59.89
C GLY A 143 -39.32 29.90 58.94
N TYR A 144 -39.26 30.23 57.67
CA TYR A 144 -38.89 29.30 56.55
C TYR A 144 -37.94 29.97 55.57
N THR A 145 -37.25 29.19 54.78
CA THR A 145 -36.45 29.64 53.66
C THR A 145 -36.88 28.91 52.39
N CYS A 146 -36.84 29.62 51.26
CA CYS A 146 -37.10 29.04 49.95
C CYS A 146 -35.76 28.70 49.28
N SER A 147 -35.54 27.46 48.96
CA SER A 147 -34.32 26.97 48.27
C SER A 147 -34.69 26.48 46.86
N CYS A 148 -33.80 26.55 45.95
CA CYS A 148 -33.99 25.92 44.63
C CYS A 148 -33.78 24.40 44.70
N THR A 149 -34.43 23.67 43.83
CA THR A 149 -34.18 22.25 43.61
C THR A 149 -32.75 22.04 43.04
N GLU A 150 -32.25 20.83 43.13
CA GLU A 150 -30.96 20.47 42.49
C GLU A 150 -30.97 20.85 41.02
N GLY A 151 -29.82 21.31 40.50
CA GLY A 151 -29.67 21.78 39.14
C GLY A 151 -30.07 23.23 38.88
N TYR A 152 -30.56 23.93 39.96
CA TYR A 152 -30.92 25.36 39.89
C TYR A 152 -30.18 26.19 40.93
N TRP A 153 -29.88 27.44 40.61
CA TRP A 153 -29.31 28.40 41.53
C TRP A 153 -30.25 29.58 41.76
N LEU A 154 -30.23 30.13 42.96
CA LEU A 154 -31.07 31.24 43.32
C LEU A 154 -30.42 32.55 42.88
N LEU A 155 -31.07 33.30 41.98
CA LEU A 155 -30.67 34.64 41.59
C LEU A 155 -31.87 35.58 41.66
N GLU A 156 -31.74 36.68 42.43
CA GLU A 156 -32.79 37.68 42.59
C GLU A 156 -34.18 37.12 42.99
N GLY A 157 -34.19 36.03 43.76
CA GLY A 157 -35.42 35.37 44.21
C GLY A 157 -36.05 34.38 43.20
N GLN A 158 -35.42 34.17 42.08
CA GLN A 158 -35.83 33.17 41.09
C GLN A 158 -34.81 32.04 40.98
N CYS A 159 -35.30 30.84 40.78
CA CYS A 159 -34.46 29.67 40.49
C CYS A 159 -34.16 29.62 39.00
N LEU A 160 -32.89 29.79 38.66
CA LEU A 160 -32.40 29.72 37.30
C LEU A 160 -31.70 28.38 37.12
N ASP A 161 -31.92 27.77 35.97
CA ASP A 161 -31.27 26.55 35.57
C ASP A 161 -29.73 26.72 35.46
N ILE A 162 -29.01 25.73 35.96
CA ILE A 162 -27.56 25.69 35.85
C ILE A 162 -27.21 25.05 34.50
N ASP A 163 -26.51 25.78 33.66
CA ASP A 163 -26.00 25.21 32.42
C ASP A 163 -24.70 24.43 32.73
N GLU A 164 -24.86 23.12 33.02
CA GLU A 164 -23.74 22.24 33.37
C GLU A 164 -22.80 22.04 32.21
N CYS A 165 -23.28 22.20 30.97
CA CYS A 165 -22.44 22.04 29.77
C CYS A 165 -21.28 23.03 29.73
N ARG A 166 -21.38 24.18 30.45
CA ARG A 166 -20.27 25.13 30.58
C ARG A 166 -19.10 24.61 31.41
N TYR A 167 -19.34 23.58 32.21
CA TYR A 167 -18.33 23.03 33.13
C TYR A 167 -17.60 21.81 32.55
N GLY A 168 -17.94 21.39 31.35
CA GLY A 168 -17.25 20.30 30.65
C GLY A 168 -17.46 18.92 31.27
N TYR A 169 -18.62 18.65 31.81
CA TYR A 169 -18.94 17.35 32.43
C TYR A 169 -19.06 16.20 31.43
N CYS A 170 -19.30 16.49 30.16
CA CYS A 170 -19.37 15.50 29.10
C CYS A 170 -18.03 15.44 28.31
N GLN A 171 -17.60 14.27 27.98
CA GLN A 171 -16.39 14.08 27.20
C GLN A 171 -16.52 14.56 25.74
N GLN A 172 -17.71 14.41 25.14
CA GLN A 172 -17.97 14.84 23.77
C GLN A 172 -19.12 15.83 23.69
N LEU A 173 -20.35 15.40 23.46
CA LEU A 173 -21.50 16.26 23.28
C LEU A 173 -22.27 16.41 24.59
N CYS A 174 -22.67 17.64 24.89
CA CYS A 174 -23.47 17.97 26.08
C CYS A 174 -24.72 18.71 25.66
N ALA A 175 -25.86 18.29 26.18
CA ALA A 175 -27.13 18.98 26.06
C ALA A 175 -27.64 19.38 27.43
N ASN A 176 -27.78 20.69 27.66
CA ASN A 176 -28.40 21.22 28.89
C ASN A 176 -29.90 20.95 28.84
N VAL A 177 -30.44 20.45 29.94
CA VAL A 177 -31.87 20.23 30.13
C VAL A 177 -32.29 20.83 31.47
N PRO A 178 -33.53 21.28 31.67
CA PRO A 178 -33.96 21.91 32.89
C PRO A 178 -33.66 21.07 34.13
N GLY A 179 -32.79 21.59 35.01
CA GLY A 179 -32.36 20.97 36.26
C GLY A 179 -31.31 19.86 36.10
N SER A 180 -30.75 19.68 34.92
CA SER A 180 -29.73 18.63 34.67
C SER A 180 -29.08 18.78 33.29
N TYR A 181 -28.22 17.83 32.92
CA TYR A 181 -27.61 17.74 31.63
C TYR A 181 -27.63 16.30 31.11
N SER A 182 -27.41 16.14 29.82
CA SER A 182 -27.28 14.86 29.16
C SER A 182 -26.07 14.82 28.27
N CYS A 183 -25.23 13.81 28.43
CA CYS A 183 -24.10 13.55 27.54
C CYS A 183 -24.49 12.61 26.44
N THR A 184 -24.00 12.89 25.22
CA THR A 184 -24.11 12.01 24.07
C THR A 184 -22.76 11.90 23.40
N CYS A 185 -22.57 10.81 22.66
CA CYS A 185 -21.32 10.57 21.95
C CYS A 185 -21.49 10.84 20.45
N ASN A 186 -20.40 11.17 19.77
CA ASN A 186 -20.34 11.23 18.32
C ASN A 186 -20.58 9.84 17.72
N PRO A 187 -20.93 9.74 16.43
CA PRO A 187 -20.97 8.48 15.71
C PRO A 187 -19.64 7.71 15.87
N GLY A 188 -19.70 6.39 16.00
CA GLY A 188 -18.54 5.54 16.26
C GLY A 188 -18.17 5.39 17.74
N PHE A 189 -18.91 6.05 18.66
CA PHE A 189 -18.70 5.95 20.10
C PHE A 189 -19.97 5.58 20.84
N VAL A 190 -19.82 4.88 21.95
CA VAL A 190 -20.89 4.52 22.87
C VAL A 190 -20.67 5.18 24.23
N LEU A 191 -21.76 5.65 24.85
CA LEU A 191 -21.71 6.27 26.16
C LEU A 191 -21.47 5.19 27.23
N ASN A 192 -20.45 5.42 28.07
CA ASN A 192 -20.13 4.53 29.16
C ASN A 192 -21.18 4.56 30.28
N SER A 193 -21.10 3.60 31.20
CA SER A 193 -21.98 3.50 32.38
C SER A 193 -21.89 4.68 33.34
N ASP A 194 -20.84 5.49 33.26
CA ASP A 194 -20.70 6.73 34.02
C ASP A 194 -21.57 7.86 33.47
N SER A 195 -22.25 7.66 32.34
CA SER A 195 -23.09 8.61 31.61
C SER A 195 -22.37 9.91 31.21
N ARG A 196 -21.02 9.92 31.10
CA ARG A 196 -20.21 11.11 30.83
C ARG A 196 -19.12 10.87 29.79
N SER A 197 -18.48 9.72 29.85
CA SER A 197 -17.40 9.37 28.96
C SER A 197 -17.89 8.53 27.78
N CYS A 198 -17.18 8.68 26.63
CA CYS A 198 -17.49 7.98 25.39
C CYS A 198 -16.38 6.96 25.11
N GLN A 199 -16.77 5.73 24.86
CA GLN A 199 -15.86 4.65 24.47
C GLN A 199 -15.99 4.41 22.98
N ASP A 200 -14.88 4.18 22.32
CA ASP A 200 -14.81 3.76 20.93
C ASP A 200 -15.55 2.45 20.72
N VAL A 201 -16.31 2.37 19.64
CA VAL A 201 -16.96 1.13 19.21
C VAL A 201 -15.97 0.39 18.33
N ASP A 202 -15.60 -0.82 18.69
CA ASP A 202 -14.81 -1.68 17.82
C ASP A 202 -15.75 -2.38 16.81
N GLU A 203 -15.94 -1.74 15.66
CA GLU A 203 -16.81 -2.28 14.61
C GLU A 203 -16.27 -3.59 14.04
N CYS A 204 -14.95 -3.79 14.10
CA CYS A 204 -14.34 -5.03 13.61
C CYS A 204 -14.72 -6.26 14.45
N THR A 205 -14.96 -6.07 15.75
CA THR A 205 -15.38 -7.16 16.64
C THR A 205 -16.89 -7.35 16.70
N THR A 206 -17.66 -6.28 16.50
CA THR A 206 -19.11 -6.31 16.67
C THR A 206 -19.86 -6.71 15.40
N GLU A 207 -19.55 -6.10 14.26
CA GLU A 207 -20.29 -6.28 13.01
C GLU A 207 -19.40 -6.76 11.86
N ASN A 208 -18.09 -6.58 12.00
CA ASN A 208 -17.06 -6.87 10.99
C ASN A 208 -17.51 -6.49 9.57
N PRO A 209 -17.59 -5.20 9.27
CA PRO A 209 -18.15 -4.72 8.00
C PRO A 209 -17.26 -5.02 6.79
N CYS A 210 -15.99 -5.34 7.00
CA CYS A 210 -15.01 -5.53 5.93
C CYS A 210 -15.06 -6.96 5.36
N VAL A 211 -14.95 -7.08 4.04
CA VAL A 211 -14.93 -8.39 3.37
C VAL A 211 -13.66 -9.18 3.66
N GLN A 212 -12.51 -8.49 3.82
CA GLN A 212 -11.25 -9.14 4.14
C GLN A 212 -10.74 -8.71 5.52
N SER A 213 -9.85 -7.75 5.60
CA SER A 213 -9.22 -7.33 6.85
C SER A 213 -9.85 -6.04 7.38
N CYS A 214 -10.25 -6.05 8.64
CA CYS A 214 -10.80 -4.89 9.34
C CYS A 214 -9.78 -4.38 10.36
N VAL A 215 -9.58 -3.07 10.41
CA VAL A 215 -8.72 -2.39 11.37
C VAL A 215 -9.54 -1.33 12.08
N ASN A 216 -9.80 -1.55 13.38
CA ASN A 216 -10.45 -0.55 14.20
C ASN A 216 -9.58 0.71 14.36
N THR A 217 -10.22 1.87 14.25
CA THR A 217 -9.62 3.18 14.47
C THR A 217 -10.48 3.99 15.41
N TYR A 218 -9.96 5.08 15.96
CA TYR A 218 -10.70 5.87 16.93
C TYR A 218 -11.90 6.59 16.29
N GLY A 219 -13.11 6.12 16.60
CA GLY A 219 -14.39 6.62 16.10
C GLY A 219 -14.82 6.06 14.75
N SER A 220 -14.14 5.04 14.23
CA SER A 220 -14.47 4.42 12.94
C SER A 220 -13.62 3.17 12.70
N TYR A 221 -13.74 2.58 11.52
CA TYR A 221 -12.92 1.45 11.06
C TYR A 221 -12.32 1.71 9.68
N LEU A 222 -11.34 0.90 9.32
CA LEU A 222 -10.75 0.87 7.99
C LEU A 222 -10.70 -0.58 7.48
N CYS A 223 -11.19 -0.78 6.27
CA CYS A 223 -10.99 -2.03 5.57
C CYS A 223 -9.67 -2.03 4.82
N ARG A 224 -8.97 -3.15 4.84
CA ARG A 224 -7.76 -3.41 4.08
C ARG A 224 -7.93 -4.67 3.27
N CYS A 225 -7.44 -4.61 2.06
CA CYS A 225 -7.41 -5.77 1.19
C CYS A 225 -6.08 -6.53 1.34
N GLU A 226 -6.12 -7.83 1.10
CA GLU A 226 -4.94 -8.67 0.99
C GLU A 226 -4.12 -8.29 -0.26
N PRO A 227 -2.83 -8.65 -0.30
CA PRO A 227 -2.02 -8.42 -1.50
C PRO A 227 -2.69 -9.03 -2.75
N GLY A 228 -2.70 -8.29 -3.85
CA GLY A 228 -3.37 -8.66 -5.09
C GLY A 228 -4.83 -8.22 -5.19
N TYR A 229 -5.35 -7.53 -4.18
CA TYR A 229 -6.68 -6.93 -4.20
C TYR A 229 -6.61 -5.44 -3.92
N GLU A 230 -7.52 -4.69 -4.50
CA GLU A 230 -7.71 -3.27 -4.24
C GLU A 230 -9.06 -2.99 -3.60
N LEU A 231 -9.08 -1.94 -2.74
CA LEU A 231 -10.30 -1.54 -2.04
C LEU A 231 -11.21 -0.78 -3.02
N GLU A 232 -12.45 -1.19 -3.10
CA GLU A 232 -13.46 -0.52 -3.93
C GLU A 232 -13.87 0.85 -3.36
N ASP A 233 -14.54 1.66 -4.17
CA ASP A 233 -15.00 3.00 -3.80
C ASP A 233 -15.97 3.00 -2.61
N ASP A 234 -16.60 1.88 -2.31
CA ASP A 234 -17.50 1.72 -1.16
C ASP A 234 -16.74 1.62 0.18
N GLY A 235 -15.41 1.46 0.13
CA GLY A 235 -14.55 1.36 1.30
C GLY A 235 -14.68 0.08 2.12
N VAL A 236 -15.36 -0.94 1.62
CA VAL A 236 -15.70 -2.20 2.32
C VAL A 236 -15.29 -3.44 1.54
N ASN A 237 -15.56 -3.43 0.24
CA ASN A 237 -15.29 -4.54 -0.65
C ASN A 237 -13.87 -4.48 -1.23
N CYS A 238 -13.33 -5.66 -1.51
CA CYS A 238 -12.02 -5.82 -2.16
C CYS A 238 -12.24 -6.53 -3.50
N SER A 239 -11.83 -5.90 -4.59
CA SER A 239 -11.81 -6.48 -5.93
C SER A 239 -10.42 -7.00 -6.28
N ASP A 240 -10.38 -8.06 -7.06
CA ASP A 240 -9.15 -8.63 -7.58
C ASP A 240 -8.45 -7.64 -8.52
N MET A 241 -7.16 -7.47 -8.35
CA MET A 241 -6.34 -6.64 -9.23
C MET A 241 -5.91 -7.49 -10.43
N ASP A 242 -6.38 -7.12 -11.63
CA ASP A 242 -5.92 -7.77 -12.85
C ASP A 242 -4.54 -7.24 -13.26
N GLU A 243 -3.48 -7.88 -12.72
CA GLU A 243 -2.10 -7.48 -13.01
C GLU A 243 -1.78 -7.59 -14.51
N CYS A 244 -2.43 -8.53 -15.20
CA CYS A 244 -2.22 -8.72 -16.63
C CYS A 244 -2.73 -7.53 -17.45
N SER A 245 -3.75 -6.84 -16.99
CA SER A 245 -4.27 -5.63 -17.64
C SER A 245 -3.42 -4.39 -17.34
N VAL A 246 -2.77 -4.35 -16.18
CA VAL A 246 -1.94 -3.21 -15.74
C VAL A 246 -0.61 -3.16 -16.48
N SER A 247 -0.03 -4.31 -16.85
CA SER A 247 1.28 -4.36 -17.49
C SER A 247 1.37 -5.46 -18.55
N GLU A 248 1.58 -5.06 -19.80
CA GLU A 248 1.79 -5.97 -20.94
C GLU A 248 3.13 -6.74 -20.89
N PHE A 249 4.04 -6.38 -19.96
CA PHE A 249 5.39 -6.93 -19.88
C PHE A 249 5.63 -7.83 -18.68
N LEU A 250 4.59 -8.23 -17.98
CA LEU A 250 4.71 -9.11 -16.80
C LEU A 250 5.21 -10.50 -17.19
N CYS A 251 4.73 -11.03 -18.29
CA CYS A 251 5.05 -12.36 -18.80
C CYS A 251 5.69 -12.26 -20.18
N GLN A 252 6.60 -13.18 -20.49
CA GLN A 252 7.20 -13.24 -21.82
C GLN A 252 6.18 -13.71 -22.89
N HIS A 253 5.21 -14.56 -22.51
CA HIS A 253 4.19 -15.05 -23.42
C HIS A 253 2.79 -14.68 -22.92
N GLU A 254 2.12 -15.54 -22.23
CA GLU A 254 0.74 -15.35 -21.81
C GLU A 254 0.66 -15.08 -20.30
N CYS A 255 -0.05 -14.04 -19.93
CA CYS A 255 -0.38 -13.70 -18.55
C CYS A 255 -1.79 -14.17 -18.27
N VAL A 256 -1.98 -14.90 -17.18
CA VAL A 256 -3.28 -15.40 -16.75
C VAL A 256 -3.56 -14.85 -15.36
N ASN A 257 -4.58 -14.00 -15.27
CA ASN A 257 -5.06 -13.46 -14.01
C ASN A 257 -5.80 -14.54 -13.20
N GLN A 258 -5.60 -14.54 -11.89
CA GLN A 258 -6.33 -15.38 -10.93
C GLN A 258 -6.55 -14.59 -9.64
N PRO A 259 -7.58 -14.94 -8.85
CA PRO A 259 -7.88 -14.20 -7.64
C PRO A 259 -6.68 -14.00 -6.71
N GLY A 260 -6.30 -12.73 -6.49
CA GLY A 260 -5.19 -12.30 -5.62
C GLY A 260 -3.80 -12.41 -6.23
N SER A 261 -3.67 -12.79 -7.51
CA SER A 261 -2.36 -12.92 -8.18
C SER A 261 -2.50 -13.21 -9.66
N TYR A 262 -1.38 -13.40 -10.33
CA TYR A 262 -1.31 -13.87 -11.73
C TYR A 262 -0.27 -14.97 -11.87
N TYR A 263 -0.30 -15.67 -12.99
CA TYR A 263 0.79 -16.54 -13.39
C TYR A 263 1.06 -16.42 -14.89
N CYS A 264 2.31 -16.68 -15.26
CA CYS A 264 2.71 -16.74 -16.66
C CYS A 264 2.61 -18.16 -17.19
N SER A 265 2.13 -18.31 -18.41
CA SER A 265 2.13 -19.57 -19.15
C SER A 265 3.05 -19.50 -20.37
N CYS A 266 3.69 -20.63 -20.68
CA CYS A 266 4.50 -20.78 -21.88
C CYS A 266 3.75 -21.61 -22.92
N PRO A 267 4.00 -21.36 -24.22
CA PRO A 267 3.41 -22.17 -25.26
C PRO A 267 4.04 -23.57 -25.26
N SER A 268 3.42 -24.49 -26.03
CA SER A 268 3.96 -25.85 -26.22
C SER A 268 5.39 -25.80 -26.76
N GLY A 269 6.26 -26.67 -26.25
CA GLY A 269 7.69 -26.70 -26.58
C GLY A 269 8.58 -25.81 -25.73
N TYR A 270 7.98 -25.07 -24.76
CA TYR A 270 8.71 -24.24 -23.80
C TYR A 270 8.35 -24.61 -22.36
N THR A 271 9.28 -24.36 -21.44
CA THR A 271 9.10 -24.47 -20.00
C THR A 271 9.32 -23.13 -19.33
N LEU A 272 8.57 -22.89 -18.26
CA LEU A 272 8.70 -21.67 -17.44
C LEU A 272 9.97 -21.77 -16.59
N LEU A 273 10.79 -20.72 -16.59
CA LEU A 273 11.98 -20.63 -15.74
C LEU A 273 11.61 -20.33 -14.28
N ASP A 274 12.60 -20.43 -13.40
CA ASP A 274 12.46 -20.17 -11.94
C ASP A 274 12.03 -18.73 -11.61
N ASP A 275 12.23 -17.79 -12.56
CA ASP A 275 11.74 -16.42 -12.44
C ASP A 275 10.22 -16.30 -12.59
N SER A 276 9.54 -17.39 -12.93
CA SER A 276 8.10 -17.49 -13.15
C SER A 276 7.56 -16.54 -14.24
N ARG A 277 8.40 -16.05 -15.16
CA ARG A 277 8.05 -15.07 -16.20
C ARG A 277 8.59 -15.38 -17.57
N THR A 278 9.76 -15.99 -17.62
CA THR A 278 10.51 -16.26 -18.86
C THR A 278 10.29 -17.68 -19.33
N CYS A 279 10.10 -17.86 -20.63
CA CYS A 279 9.93 -19.16 -21.27
C CYS A 279 11.24 -19.61 -21.89
N GLN A 280 11.71 -20.81 -21.53
CA GLN A 280 12.88 -21.45 -22.10
C GLN A 280 12.46 -22.58 -23.02
N ASP A 281 13.10 -22.65 -24.17
CA ASP A 281 12.93 -23.75 -25.12
C ASP A 281 13.30 -25.11 -24.50
N ILE A 282 12.49 -26.12 -24.79
CA ILE A 282 12.74 -27.50 -24.39
C ILE A 282 13.54 -28.14 -25.51
N ASP A 283 14.80 -28.54 -25.24
CA ASP A 283 15.57 -29.34 -26.22
C ASP A 283 15.06 -30.78 -26.21
N GLU A 284 14.15 -31.09 -27.16
CA GLU A 284 13.60 -32.42 -27.29
C GLU A 284 14.63 -33.45 -27.72
N CYS A 285 15.74 -32.99 -28.32
CA CYS A 285 16.83 -33.87 -28.71
C CYS A 285 17.62 -34.38 -27.51
N ASP A 286 17.87 -33.49 -26.51
CA ASP A 286 18.56 -33.84 -25.26
C ASP A 286 17.69 -34.70 -24.36
N THR A 287 16.42 -34.33 -24.24
CA THR A 287 15.46 -35.03 -23.37
C THR A 287 15.01 -36.38 -23.92
N ARG A 288 15.37 -36.69 -25.17
CA ARG A 288 14.92 -37.88 -25.91
C ARG A 288 13.39 -37.98 -26.01
N ASN A 289 12.70 -36.89 -25.85
CA ASN A 289 11.24 -36.79 -25.98
C ASN A 289 10.86 -36.39 -27.42
N ASN A 290 11.50 -36.99 -28.40
CA ASN A 290 11.26 -36.72 -29.81
C ASN A 290 10.74 -37.98 -30.55
N SER A 291 10.11 -37.78 -31.70
CA SER A 291 9.52 -38.81 -32.54
C SER A 291 10.49 -39.32 -33.64
N CYS A 292 11.77 -38.93 -33.60
CA CYS A 292 12.72 -39.26 -34.65
C CYS A 292 13.08 -40.74 -34.61
N THR A 293 13.17 -41.32 -35.78
CA THR A 293 13.62 -42.72 -35.94
C THR A 293 15.14 -42.83 -35.74
N ALA A 294 15.62 -44.04 -35.48
CA ALA A 294 17.06 -44.30 -35.29
C ALA A 294 17.95 -43.92 -36.49
N GLN A 295 17.36 -43.73 -37.67
CA GLN A 295 18.06 -43.34 -38.91
C GLN A 295 18.05 -41.81 -39.13
N GLN A 296 17.20 -41.08 -38.41
CA GLN A 296 17.07 -39.63 -38.52
C GLN A 296 17.95 -38.93 -37.49
N THR A 297 18.41 -37.74 -37.87
CA THR A 297 19.11 -36.85 -36.93
C THR A 297 18.11 -35.89 -36.32
N CYS A 298 18.10 -35.82 -35.01
CA CYS A 298 17.28 -34.84 -34.29
C CYS A 298 17.90 -33.45 -34.42
N PHE A 299 17.09 -32.47 -34.71
CA PHE A 299 17.46 -31.06 -34.80
C PHE A 299 16.47 -30.22 -33.98
N ASN A 300 16.97 -29.65 -32.90
CA ASN A 300 16.17 -28.76 -32.04
C ASN A 300 15.96 -27.41 -32.72
N ILE A 301 14.75 -26.91 -32.67
CA ILE A 301 14.37 -25.54 -33.06
C ILE A 301 13.52 -24.95 -31.97
N PRO A 302 13.63 -23.62 -31.70
CA PRO A 302 12.87 -23.03 -30.62
C PRO A 302 11.37 -23.33 -30.66
N GLY A 303 10.86 -24.03 -29.65
CA GLY A 303 9.47 -24.46 -29.51
C GLY A 303 9.06 -25.67 -30.31
N SER A 304 10.00 -26.40 -30.89
CA SER A 304 9.70 -27.61 -31.70
C SER A 304 10.95 -28.41 -32.03
N VAL A 305 10.77 -29.58 -32.61
CA VAL A 305 11.82 -30.46 -33.05
C VAL A 305 11.62 -30.86 -34.50
N GLN A 306 12.73 -31.02 -35.23
CA GLN A 306 12.73 -31.58 -36.58
C GLN A 306 13.56 -32.86 -36.67
N CYS A 307 13.00 -33.87 -37.34
CA CYS A 307 13.71 -35.09 -37.64
C CYS A 307 14.25 -35.00 -39.06
N LEU A 308 15.56 -34.99 -39.19
CA LEU A 308 16.24 -34.83 -40.47
C LEU A 308 16.60 -36.19 -41.02
N ASP A 309 16.12 -36.50 -42.24
CA ASP A 309 16.53 -37.69 -42.98
C ASP A 309 17.98 -37.59 -43.39
N PRO A 310 18.69 -38.74 -43.49
CA PRO A 310 20.05 -38.76 -44.03
C PRO A 310 20.06 -38.23 -45.44
N VAL A 311 21.04 -37.38 -45.73
CA VAL A 311 21.21 -36.82 -47.07
C VAL A 311 21.47 -37.95 -48.10
N ARG A 312 20.68 -37.95 -49.15
CA ARG A 312 20.88 -38.81 -50.30
C ARG A 312 21.28 -37.94 -51.50
N CYS A 313 22.31 -38.36 -52.22
CA CYS A 313 22.77 -37.68 -53.42
C CYS A 313 22.08 -38.27 -54.64
N ASP A 314 21.38 -37.44 -55.43
CA ASP A 314 20.78 -37.83 -56.69
C ASP A 314 21.86 -37.97 -57.76
N GLU A 315 21.71 -38.92 -58.67
CA GLU A 315 22.59 -39.01 -59.79
C GLU A 315 22.64 -37.70 -60.62
N PRO A 316 23.79 -37.22 -61.07
CA PRO A 316 25.09 -37.86 -61.14
C PRO A 316 26.02 -37.66 -59.94
N TYR A 317 25.52 -37.14 -58.82
CA TYR A 317 26.32 -36.89 -57.62
C TYR A 317 26.58 -38.18 -56.85
N ILE A 318 27.78 -38.24 -56.24
CA ILE A 318 28.16 -39.27 -55.28
C ILE A 318 28.26 -38.66 -53.90
N GLN A 319 27.91 -39.42 -52.86
CA GLN A 319 28.02 -39.00 -51.50
C GLN A 319 29.49 -39.05 -51.04
N LEU A 320 30.01 -37.90 -50.60
CA LEU A 320 31.36 -37.76 -50.07
C LEU A 320 31.42 -37.93 -48.56
N ASN A 321 30.44 -37.38 -47.88
CA ASN A 321 30.19 -37.53 -46.44
C ASN A 321 28.69 -37.25 -46.10
N ASP A 322 28.31 -37.28 -44.82
CA ASP A 322 26.90 -37.21 -44.39
C ASP A 322 26.14 -35.98 -44.89
N ASN A 323 26.84 -34.91 -45.27
CA ASN A 323 26.20 -33.67 -45.69
C ASN A 323 26.71 -33.10 -47.02
N ARG A 324 27.54 -33.89 -47.78
CA ARG A 324 28.13 -33.37 -48.99
C ARG A 324 27.99 -34.36 -50.13
N CYS A 325 27.46 -33.88 -51.25
CA CYS A 325 27.43 -34.56 -52.55
C CYS A 325 28.44 -33.92 -53.48
N MET A 326 29.17 -34.72 -54.23
CA MET A 326 30.16 -34.28 -55.20
C MET A 326 29.85 -34.87 -56.59
N CYS A 327 29.96 -34.03 -57.63
CA CYS A 327 29.86 -34.49 -59.03
C CYS A 327 31.23 -34.85 -59.52
N PRO A 328 31.49 -36.12 -59.88
CA PRO A 328 32.80 -36.55 -60.34
C PRO A 328 33.21 -35.86 -61.63
N VAL A 329 34.44 -35.39 -61.72
CA VAL A 329 34.97 -34.67 -62.90
C VAL A 329 35.04 -35.59 -64.16
N GLU A 330 35.14 -36.87 -63.94
CA GLU A 330 35.18 -37.87 -64.98
C GLU A 330 33.82 -38.16 -65.65
N ASN A 331 32.74 -37.73 -64.93
CA ASN A 331 31.37 -37.91 -65.43
C ASN A 331 31.01 -36.77 -66.39
N PRO A 332 30.74 -37.02 -67.70
CA PRO A 332 30.43 -35.94 -68.66
C PRO A 332 29.18 -35.17 -68.34
N THR A 333 28.22 -35.76 -67.58
CA THR A 333 27.00 -35.05 -67.12
C THR A 333 27.28 -34.04 -66.04
N CYS A 334 28.45 -34.08 -65.38
CA CYS A 334 28.88 -33.12 -64.35
C CYS A 334 29.49 -31.83 -64.94
N ARG A 335 29.70 -31.72 -66.22
CA ARG A 335 30.39 -30.57 -66.83
C ARG A 335 29.74 -29.25 -66.59
N ASP A 336 28.42 -29.24 -66.63
CA ASP A 336 27.60 -28.03 -66.45
C ASP A 336 26.89 -28.02 -65.13
N GLN A 337 27.20 -28.93 -64.20
CA GLN A 337 26.62 -29.05 -62.89
C GLN A 337 27.55 -28.45 -61.82
N PRO A 338 27.02 -28.01 -60.65
CA PRO A 338 27.84 -27.66 -59.53
C PRO A 338 28.74 -28.81 -59.07
N PHE A 339 30.01 -28.52 -58.77
CA PHE A 339 30.97 -29.52 -58.32
C PHE A 339 30.56 -30.17 -56.98
N THR A 340 29.99 -29.37 -56.09
CA THR A 340 29.56 -29.86 -54.77
C THR A 340 28.22 -29.25 -54.38
N ILE A 341 27.42 -30.07 -53.72
CA ILE A 341 26.23 -29.61 -52.98
C ILE A 341 26.49 -29.99 -51.57
N VAL A 342 26.49 -28.97 -50.68
CA VAL A 342 26.65 -29.11 -49.23
C VAL A 342 25.31 -28.80 -48.57
N HIS A 343 24.78 -29.75 -47.82
CA HIS A 343 23.55 -29.58 -47.07
C HIS A 343 23.86 -28.95 -45.70
N ARG A 344 23.11 -27.90 -45.34
CA ARG A 344 23.18 -27.22 -44.06
C ARG A 344 21.78 -26.97 -43.54
N HIS A 345 21.66 -26.97 -42.22
CA HIS A 345 20.42 -26.69 -41.51
C HIS A 345 20.66 -25.54 -40.54
N MET A 346 19.68 -24.72 -40.34
CA MET A 346 19.64 -23.69 -39.31
C MET A 346 18.20 -23.37 -38.95
N ASP A 347 18.01 -22.75 -37.82
CA ASP A 347 16.74 -22.17 -37.35
C ASP A 347 16.79 -20.64 -37.33
N ILE A 348 15.65 -20.04 -37.42
CA ILE A 348 15.42 -18.59 -37.16
C ILE A 348 14.14 -18.43 -36.38
N VAL A 349 14.14 -17.43 -35.48
CA VAL A 349 12.97 -17.10 -34.69
C VAL A 349 11.91 -16.41 -35.56
N SER A 350 10.64 -16.80 -35.39
CA SER A 350 9.50 -16.22 -36.10
C SER A 350 9.46 -14.70 -35.90
N ASN A 351 9.13 -13.95 -36.92
CA ASN A 351 9.04 -12.48 -36.92
C ASN A 351 10.31 -11.76 -36.44
N SER A 352 11.49 -12.38 -36.57
CA SER A 352 12.77 -11.75 -36.22
C SER A 352 12.93 -10.37 -36.85
N ARG A 353 13.63 -9.50 -36.14
CA ARG A 353 13.94 -8.14 -36.63
C ARG A 353 14.76 -8.19 -37.91
N VAL A 354 14.43 -7.28 -38.84
CA VAL A 354 15.12 -7.15 -40.11
C VAL A 354 15.67 -5.74 -40.28
N PRO A 355 16.77 -5.56 -41.06
CA PRO A 355 17.58 -6.59 -41.74
C PRO A 355 18.41 -7.41 -40.75
N ALA A 356 18.55 -8.73 -41.00
CA ALA A 356 19.34 -9.63 -40.17
C ALA A 356 20.32 -10.45 -41.00
N ASP A 357 21.57 -10.52 -40.58
CA ASP A 357 22.62 -11.38 -41.16
C ASP A 357 22.42 -12.79 -40.60
N ILE A 358 22.02 -13.75 -41.41
CA ILE A 358 21.62 -15.08 -40.96
C ILE A 358 22.62 -16.18 -41.27
N PHE A 359 23.31 -16.10 -42.41
CA PHE A 359 24.25 -17.13 -42.79
C PHE A 359 25.41 -16.55 -43.59
N GLN A 360 26.65 -17.02 -43.33
CA GLN A 360 27.85 -16.58 -44.04
C GLN A 360 28.39 -17.68 -44.94
N MET A 361 28.58 -17.36 -46.21
CA MET A 361 29.32 -18.20 -47.18
C MET A 361 30.74 -17.69 -47.30
N GLN A 362 31.68 -18.62 -47.34
CA GLN A 362 33.08 -18.32 -47.56
C GLN A 362 33.77 -19.41 -48.41
N ALA A 363 34.55 -19.00 -49.39
CA ALA A 363 35.44 -19.89 -50.09
C ALA A 363 36.58 -20.40 -49.20
N THR A 364 36.90 -21.66 -49.26
CA THR A 364 37.93 -22.30 -48.43
C THR A 364 39.35 -21.83 -48.77
N SER A 365 39.58 -21.36 -49.98
CA SER A 365 40.92 -20.91 -50.44
C SER A 365 40.78 -19.75 -51.41
N ARG A 366 41.76 -18.86 -51.40
CA ARG A 366 41.91 -17.79 -52.38
C ARG A 366 42.94 -18.20 -53.40
N TYR A 367 42.50 -18.50 -54.66
CA TYR A 367 43.39 -18.85 -55.75
C TYR A 367 43.78 -17.60 -56.55
N PRO A 368 45.03 -17.45 -56.97
CA PRO A 368 45.45 -16.31 -57.77
C PRO A 368 44.63 -16.27 -59.09
N GLY A 369 44.17 -15.07 -59.48
CA GLY A 369 43.37 -14.86 -60.68
C GLY A 369 41.93 -15.38 -60.64
N VAL A 370 41.47 -15.90 -59.50
CA VAL A 370 40.07 -16.32 -59.28
C VAL A 370 39.32 -15.24 -58.49
N TYR A 371 38.15 -14.92 -59.02
CA TYR A 371 37.15 -14.15 -58.27
C TYR A 371 35.90 -14.98 -58.03
N TYR A 372 35.15 -14.64 -57.01
CA TYR A 372 33.98 -15.40 -56.57
C TYR A 372 32.71 -14.52 -56.69
N ILE A 373 31.64 -15.13 -57.21
CA ILE A 373 30.32 -14.55 -57.30
C ILE A 373 29.42 -15.36 -56.36
N PHE A 374 28.70 -14.71 -55.50
CA PHE A 374 27.76 -15.30 -54.57
C PHE A 374 26.34 -14.90 -54.94
N GLN A 375 25.44 -15.85 -55.11
CA GLN A 375 24.06 -15.61 -55.48
C GLN A 375 23.11 -16.65 -54.89
N ILE A 376 21.82 -16.28 -54.74
CA ILE A 376 20.75 -17.21 -54.42
C ILE A 376 20.25 -17.78 -55.74
N LYS A 377 20.42 -19.10 -55.96
CA LYS A 377 20.06 -19.77 -57.20
C LYS A 377 18.59 -20.11 -57.26
N SER A 378 18.01 -20.57 -56.12
CA SER A 378 16.61 -20.98 -56.02
C SER A 378 16.09 -20.85 -54.59
N GLY A 379 14.78 -20.88 -54.41
CA GLY A 379 14.11 -20.92 -53.12
C GLY A 379 13.78 -19.54 -52.54
N ASN A 380 14.07 -18.44 -53.25
CA ASN A 380 13.82 -17.08 -52.78
C ASN A 380 12.71 -16.38 -53.60
N GLU A 381 11.66 -17.10 -53.91
CA GLU A 381 10.53 -16.60 -54.72
C GLU A 381 9.82 -15.45 -53.97
N GLY A 382 9.77 -15.48 -52.63
CA GLY A 382 9.21 -14.44 -51.75
C GLY A 382 10.06 -13.19 -51.60
N ARG A 383 11.29 -13.21 -52.14
CA ARG A 383 12.29 -12.13 -52.02
C ARG A 383 12.54 -11.73 -50.55
N GLU A 384 12.56 -12.72 -49.69
CA GLU A 384 12.78 -12.52 -48.24
C GLU A 384 14.27 -12.35 -47.93
N PHE A 385 15.16 -12.75 -48.85
CA PHE A 385 16.61 -12.80 -48.69
C PHE A 385 17.36 -12.12 -49.84
N TYR A 386 18.58 -11.64 -49.52
CA TYR A 386 19.57 -11.27 -50.56
C TYR A 386 20.99 -11.59 -50.08
N MET A 387 21.92 -11.73 -51.06
CA MET A 387 23.34 -11.94 -50.79
C MET A 387 24.08 -10.61 -50.75
N ARG A 388 24.73 -10.32 -49.64
CA ARG A 388 25.64 -9.17 -49.50
C ARG A 388 27.08 -9.64 -49.50
N GLN A 389 27.88 -9.20 -50.46
CA GLN A 389 29.28 -9.51 -50.49
C GLN A 389 30.00 -8.77 -49.36
N THR A 390 30.70 -9.50 -48.48
CA THR A 390 31.40 -9.01 -47.31
C THR A 390 32.91 -9.03 -47.45
N GLY A 391 33.41 -9.71 -48.49
CA GLY A 391 34.82 -9.77 -48.81
C GLY A 391 35.07 -10.37 -50.18
N PRO A 392 36.33 -10.47 -50.61
CA PRO A 392 36.69 -11.01 -51.90
C PRO A 392 36.37 -12.53 -52.04
N ILE A 393 36.25 -13.22 -50.91
CA ILE A 393 36.00 -14.66 -50.84
C ILE A 393 34.77 -14.99 -49.97
N SER A 394 34.01 -13.98 -49.55
CA SER A 394 32.89 -14.16 -48.58
C SER A 394 31.68 -13.32 -48.92
N ALA A 395 30.51 -13.85 -48.62
CA ALA A 395 29.23 -13.14 -48.67
C ALA A 395 28.32 -13.60 -47.53
N THR A 396 27.40 -12.72 -47.12
CA THR A 396 26.43 -12.97 -46.08
C THR A 396 25.02 -12.99 -46.67
N LEU A 397 24.24 -13.99 -46.31
CA LEU A 397 22.81 -14.05 -46.57
C LEU A 397 22.10 -13.17 -45.58
N VAL A 398 21.38 -12.17 -46.05
CA VAL A 398 20.65 -11.20 -45.26
C VAL A 398 19.17 -11.40 -45.43
N MET A 399 18.45 -11.54 -44.33
CA MET A 399 16.98 -11.54 -44.31
C MET A 399 16.46 -10.08 -44.31
N THR A 400 15.55 -9.78 -45.24
CA THR A 400 15.01 -8.41 -45.47
C THR A 400 13.58 -8.20 -45.01
N ARG A 401 12.86 -9.30 -44.80
CA ARG A 401 11.46 -9.30 -44.36
C ARG A 401 11.29 -10.27 -43.23
N PRO A 402 10.49 -9.93 -42.22
CA PRO A 402 10.14 -10.85 -41.14
C PRO A 402 9.40 -12.05 -41.72
N ILE A 403 9.76 -13.23 -41.25
CA ILE A 403 9.14 -14.49 -41.70
C ILE A 403 8.34 -15.03 -40.51
N LYS A 404 7.05 -15.28 -40.73
CA LYS A 404 6.17 -15.87 -39.73
C LYS A 404 6.26 -17.40 -39.83
N GLY A 405 6.53 -18.03 -38.71
CA GLY A 405 6.53 -19.49 -38.55
C GLY A 405 5.21 -20.09 -38.06
N PRO A 406 5.11 -21.42 -37.96
CA PRO A 406 6.15 -22.38 -38.36
C PRO A 406 6.24 -22.50 -39.89
N ARG A 407 7.46 -22.52 -40.43
CA ARG A 407 7.70 -22.62 -41.88
C ARG A 407 9.07 -23.22 -42.15
N ASP A 408 9.12 -24.04 -43.20
CA ASP A 408 10.33 -24.61 -43.77
C ASP A 408 10.69 -23.92 -45.08
N LEU A 409 11.95 -23.50 -45.20
CA LEU A 409 12.50 -22.88 -46.42
C LEU A 409 13.76 -23.59 -46.85
N THR A 410 13.92 -23.78 -48.15
CA THR A 410 15.15 -24.32 -48.72
C THR A 410 15.71 -23.33 -49.72
N LEU A 411 16.92 -22.87 -49.49
CA LEU A 411 17.65 -21.95 -50.37
C LEU A 411 18.86 -22.68 -50.97
N ASP A 412 19.01 -22.62 -52.29
CA ASP A 412 20.26 -23.01 -52.93
C ASP A 412 21.15 -21.77 -53.09
N LEU A 413 22.16 -21.66 -52.23
CA LEU A 413 23.16 -20.59 -52.27
C LEU A 413 24.33 -21.01 -53.11
N GLU A 414 24.55 -20.33 -54.23
CA GLU A 414 25.58 -20.69 -55.21
C GLU A 414 26.80 -19.77 -55.06
N MET A 415 27.96 -20.39 -55.00
CA MET A 415 29.26 -19.74 -55.14
C MET A 415 29.87 -20.14 -56.46
N VAL A 416 29.99 -19.16 -57.35
CA VAL A 416 30.67 -19.39 -58.69
C VAL A 416 32.09 -18.85 -58.58
N SER A 417 33.04 -19.74 -58.86
CA SER A 417 34.47 -19.40 -59.01
C SER A 417 34.80 -19.18 -60.49
N VAL A 418 35.35 -18.05 -60.82
CA VAL A 418 35.71 -17.66 -62.17
C VAL A 418 37.19 -17.29 -62.24
N ASN A 419 37.90 -17.95 -63.17
CA ASN A 419 39.26 -17.60 -63.52
C ASN A 419 39.32 -17.28 -65.02
N THR A 420 39.50 -15.98 -65.31
CA THR A 420 39.51 -15.48 -66.70
C THR A 420 40.79 -15.83 -67.47
N VAL A 421 41.88 -16.09 -66.76
CA VAL A 421 43.18 -16.41 -67.40
C VAL A 421 43.15 -17.79 -68.04
N VAL A 422 42.54 -18.76 -67.35
CA VAL A 422 42.42 -20.18 -67.85
C VAL A 422 41.03 -20.50 -68.34
N ASN A 423 40.16 -19.50 -68.51
CA ASN A 423 38.76 -19.61 -68.91
C ASN A 423 38.00 -20.69 -68.13
N PHE A 424 38.21 -20.72 -66.81
CA PHE A 424 37.57 -21.68 -65.91
C PHE A 424 36.40 -21.03 -65.23
N ARG A 425 35.27 -21.78 -65.23
CA ARG A 425 34.10 -21.43 -64.41
C ARG A 425 33.57 -22.68 -63.74
N GLY A 426 33.51 -22.66 -62.41
CA GLY A 426 32.95 -23.74 -61.62
C GLY A 426 31.99 -23.20 -60.54
N SER A 427 31.04 -24.00 -60.12
CA SER A 427 30.13 -23.61 -59.06
C SER A 427 30.05 -24.65 -57.95
N SER A 428 29.71 -24.22 -56.78
CA SER A 428 29.38 -25.03 -55.61
C SER A 428 28.12 -24.49 -54.97
N ILE A 429 27.24 -25.34 -54.47
CA ILE A 429 25.99 -24.99 -53.86
C ILE A 429 26.04 -25.36 -52.41
N ILE A 430 25.53 -24.45 -51.56
CA ILE A 430 25.07 -24.76 -50.20
C ILE A 430 23.56 -24.83 -50.28
N ARG A 431 22.99 -26.01 -50.06
CA ARG A 431 21.55 -26.19 -49.87
C ARG A 431 21.24 -25.96 -48.43
N LEU A 432 20.78 -24.75 -48.15
CA LEU A 432 20.47 -24.28 -46.78
C LEU A 432 18.98 -24.48 -46.51
N ARG A 433 18.67 -25.36 -45.57
CA ARG A 433 17.31 -25.53 -45.06
C ARG A 433 17.15 -24.70 -43.78
N ILE A 434 16.17 -23.81 -43.76
CA ILE A 434 15.91 -22.87 -42.71
C ILE A 434 14.56 -23.22 -42.09
N PHE A 435 14.57 -23.50 -40.79
CA PHE A 435 13.38 -23.76 -40.00
C PHE A 435 13.00 -22.47 -39.25
N VAL A 436 11.79 -22.00 -39.46
CA VAL A 436 11.25 -20.83 -38.78
C VAL A 436 10.45 -21.32 -37.58
N SER A 437 10.82 -20.86 -36.35
CA SER A 437 10.16 -21.26 -35.12
C SER A 437 8.68 -20.87 -35.11
N PRO A 438 7.82 -21.57 -34.35
CA PRO A 438 6.40 -21.24 -34.27
C PRO A 438 6.16 -19.92 -33.52
N HIS A 439 7.04 -19.55 -32.59
CA HIS A 439 6.90 -18.37 -31.70
C HIS A 439 7.99 -17.34 -32.00
N SER A 440 7.74 -16.09 -31.58
CA SER A 440 8.57 -14.91 -31.87
C SER A 440 9.54 -14.52 -30.76
N PHE A 441 9.89 -15.45 -29.88
CA PHE A 441 10.79 -15.19 -28.73
C PHE A 441 11.75 -16.38 -28.52
#